data_28ff9135098df6c1c30e1553fa4ffb85
#
_entry.id   28ff9135098df6c1c30e1553fa4ffb85
#
_cell.length_a   1.000
_cell.length_b   1.000
_cell.length_c   1.000
_cell.angle_alpha   90.00
_cell.angle_beta   90.00
_cell.angle_gamma   90.00
#
_symmetry.space_group_name_H-M   'P 1'
#
loop_
_entity.id
_entity.type
_entity.pdbx_description
1 polymer ?
#
loop_
_entity_poly.entity_id
_entity_poly.type
_entity_poly.pdbx_seq_one_letter_code
_entity_poly.pdbx_strand_id
1 'polypeptide(L)' 'MTDVVDADELLRRMHRARACALEQERTWRGRRDELRTTDPEGSHEAAVRSLAYEAVLRVLDEVLTPGRNTA' A
#
# COMPACT_ATOMS: atom_id res chain seq x y z
N MET A 1 29.88 9.40 13.42
CA MET A 1 28.65 10.01 13.89
C MET A 1 27.45 9.45 13.18
N THR A 2 26.50 9.04 13.91
CA THR A 2 25.31 8.45 13.33
C THR A 2 24.43 9.53 12.74
N ASP A 3 23.96 9.30 11.55
CA ASP A 3 22.99 10.20 10.97
C ASP A 3 21.66 10.02 11.71
N VAL A 4 21.21 11.09 12.31
CA VAL A 4 19.94 11.08 13.02
C VAL A 4 18.90 11.70 12.09
N VAL A 5 17.97 10.87 11.66
CA VAL A 5 16.84 11.36 10.88
C VAL A 5 15.87 11.96 11.89
N ASP A 6 15.54 13.24 11.73
CA ASP A 6 14.61 13.84 12.66
C ASP A 6 13.18 13.30 12.40
N ALA A 7 12.31 13.52 13.39
CA ALA A 7 10.97 12.97 13.37
C ALA A 7 10.17 13.45 12.17
N ASP A 8 10.35 14.71 11.78
CA ASP A 8 9.62 15.27 10.64
C ASP A 8 10.02 14.61 9.33
N GLU A 9 11.32 14.36 9.16
CA GLU A 9 11.79 13.71 7.94
C GLU A 9 11.31 12.26 7.89
N LEU A 10 11.35 11.56 9.02
CA LEU A 10 10.87 10.19 9.08
C LEU A 10 9.39 10.12 8.75
N LEU A 11 8.61 11.06 9.29
CA LEU A 11 7.18 11.14 9.02
C LEU A 11 6.91 11.39 7.54
N ARG A 12 7.68 12.28 6.91
CA ARG A 12 7.54 12.54 5.48
C ARG A 12 7.83 11.28 4.66
N ARG A 13 8.84 10.51 5.05
CA ARG A 13 9.16 9.26 4.36
C ARG A 13 8.03 8.25 4.48
N MET A 14 7.42 8.18 5.65
CA MET A 14 6.29 7.26 5.86
C MET A 14 5.09 7.67 5.02
N HIS A 15 4.81 8.95 4.92
CA HIS A 15 3.72 9.43 4.06
C HIS A 15 3.99 9.13 2.58
N ARG A 16 5.23 9.28 2.14
CA ARG A 16 5.59 8.94 0.76
C ARG A 16 5.44 7.44 0.51
N ALA A 17 5.85 6.63 1.48
CA ALA A 17 5.71 5.19 1.37
C ALA A 17 4.24 4.79 1.27
N ARG A 18 3.39 5.44 2.05
CA ARG A 18 1.95 5.19 1.99
C ARG A 18 1.38 5.56 0.62
N ALA A 19 1.77 6.70 0.09
CA ALA A 19 1.31 7.14 -1.23
C ALA A 19 1.75 6.14 -2.31
N CYS A 20 2.97 5.64 -2.22
CA CYS A 20 3.49 4.64 -3.13
C CYS A 20 2.68 3.35 -3.06
N ALA A 21 2.41 2.86 -1.85
CA ALA A 21 1.64 1.64 -1.66
C ALA A 21 0.22 1.81 -2.19
N LEU A 22 -0.39 2.97 -1.99
CA LEU A 22 -1.73 3.25 -2.51
C LEU A 22 -1.75 3.21 -4.03
N GLU A 23 -0.76 3.80 -4.66
CA GLU A 23 -0.66 3.79 -6.12
C GLU A 23 -0.50 2.37 -6.65
N GLN A 24 0.35 1.57 -6.00
CA GLN A 24 0.53 0.18 -6.39
C GLN A 24 -0.76 -0.63 -6.23
N GLU A 25 -1.46 -0.42 -5.13
CA GLU A 25 -2.73 -1.11 -4.90
C GLU A 25 -3.73 -0.79 -6.00
N ARG A 26 -3.85 0.48 -6.36
CA ARG A 26 -4.76 0.90 -7.42
C ARG A 26 -4.38 0.32 -8.78
N THR A 27 -3.09 0.28 -9.08
CA THR A 27 -2.57 -0.27 -10.32
C THR A 27 -2.95 -1.75 -10.45
N TRP A 28 -2.70 -2.53 -9.39
CA TRP A 28 -2.98 -3.96 -9.45
C TRP A 28 -4.47 -4.26 -9.45
N ARG A 29 -5.26 -3.46 -8.75
CA ARG A 29 -6.71 -3.60 -8.78
C ARG A 29 -7.25 -3.34 -10.19
N GLY A 30 -6.74 -2.30 -10.85
CA GLY A 30 -7.11 -2.01 -12.23
C GLY A 30 -6.72 -3.14 -13.18
N ARG A 31 -5.52 -3.69 -13.00
CA ARG A 31 -5.05 -4.84 -13.77
C ARG A 31 -5.97 -6.05 -13.60
N ARG A 32 -6.34 -6.32 -12.35
CA ARG A 32 -7.28 -7.40 -12.07
C ARG A 32 -8.55 -7.25 -12.88
N ASP A 33 -9.11 -6.04 -12.86
CA ASP A 33 -10.37 -5.78 -13.56
C ASP A 33 -10.22 -5.89 -15.08
N GLU A 34 -9.12 -5.38 -15.63
CA GLU A 34 -8.84 -5.47 -17.07
C GLU A 34 -8.70 -6.89 -17.55
N LEU A 35 -8.10 -7.75 -16.74
CA LEU A 35 -7.79 -9.12 -17.15
C LEU A 35 -8.87 -10.12 -16.80
N ARG A 36 -9.92 -9.68 -16.14
CA ARG A 36 -10.93 -10.59 -15.57
C ARG A 36 -11.48 -11.59 -16.58
N THR A 37 -11.77 -11.16 -17.81
CA THR A 37 -12.36 -12.01 -18.81
C THR A 37 -11.35 -12.55 -19.83
N THR A 38 -10.25 -11.83 -20.04
CA THR A 38 -9.29 -12.22 -21.08
C THR A 38 -8.15 -13.09 -20.57
N ASP A 39 -7.80 -12.93 -19.28
CA ASP A 39 -6.71 -13.68 -18.68
C ASP A 39 -7.02 -13.91 -17.20
N PRO A 40 -7.86 -14.92 -16.89
CA PRO A 40 -8.27 -15.15 -15.50
C PRO A 40 -7.12 -15.43 -14.55
N GLU A 41 -6.06 -16.10 -15.02
CA GLU A 41 -4.89 -16.36 -14.15
C GLU A 41 -4.15 -15.08 -13.83
N GLY A 42 -3.94 -14.22 -14.84
CA GLY A 42 -3.32 -12.91 -14.62
C GLY A 42 -4.18 -12.03 -13.73
N SER A 43 -5.51 -12.11 -13.89
CA SER A 43 -6.42 -11.38 -13.03
C SER A 43 -6.29 -11.83 -11.57
N HIS A 44 -6.21 -13.15 -11.36
CA HIS A 44 -6.04 -13.68 -10.01
C HIS A 44 -4.72 -13.22 -9.38
N GLU A 45 -3.64 -13.26 -10.15
CA GLU A 45 -2.34 -12.78 -9.67
C GLU A 45 -2.40 -11.31 -9.30
N ALA A 46 -3.05 -10.49 -10.14
CA ALA A 46 -3.21 -9.07 -9.85
C ALA A 46 -4.04 -8.85 -8.60
N ALA A 47 -5.07 -9.67 -8.37
CA ALA A 47 -5.88 -9.59 -7.15
C ALA A 47 -5.05 -9.88 -5.91
N VAL A 48 -4.17 -10.88 -5.98
CA VAL A 48 -3.29 -11.22 -4.85
C VAL A 48 -2.36 -10.05 -4.54
N ARG A 49 -1.80 -9.42 -5.56
CA ARG A 49 -0.91 -8.26 -5.37
C ARG A 49 -1.66 -7.07 -4.79
N SER A 50 -2.88 -6.84 -5.27
CA SER A 50 -3.73 -5.76 -4.73
C SER A 50 -3.97 -5.98 -3.23
N LEU A 51 -4.28 -7.20 -2.83
CA LEU A 51 -4.50 -7.53 -1.42
C LEU A 51 -3.23 -7.34 -0.58
N ALA A 52 -2.07 -7.65 -1.15
CA ALA A 52 -0.80 -7.46 -0.45
C ALA A 52 -0.58 -5.98 -0.15
N TYR A 53 -0.84 -5.10 -1.13
CA TYR A 53 -0.68 -3.67 -0.91
C TYR A 53 -1.74 -3.10 0.03
N GLU A 54 -2.96 -3.67 0.03
CA GLU A 54 -3.97 -3.30 1.03
C GLU A 54 -3.47 -3.57 2.45
N ALA A 55 -2.81 -4.71 2.64
CA ALA A 55 -2.27 -5.04 3.95
C ALA A 55 -1.18 -4.05 4.37
N VAL A 56 -0.32 -3.67 3.43
CA VAL A 56 0.72 -2.67 3.69
C VAL A 56 0.07 -1.33 4.07
N LEU A 57 -0.97 -0.92 3.35
CA LEU A 57 -1.67 0.32 3.65
C LEU A 57 -2.27 0.31 5.06
N ARG A 58 -2.83 -0.81 5.48
CA ARG A 58 -3.40 -0.92 6.84
C ARG A 58 -2.32 -0.72 7.90
N VAL A 59 -1.15 -1.32 7.68
CA VAL A 59 -0.05 -1.18 8.62
C VAL A 59 0.43 0.28 8.68
N LEU A 60 0.59 0.91 7.52
CA LEU A 60 1.04 2.29 7.46
C LEU A 60 0.01 3.23 8.07
N ASP A 61 -1.28 2.98 7.86
CA ASP A 61 -2.33 3.78 8.48
C ASP A 61 -2.30 3.67 10.00
N GLU A 62 -2.00 2.48 10.52
CA GLU A 62 -1.88 2.30 11.96
C GLU A 62 -0.71 3.11 12.52
N VAL A 63 0.40 3.16 11.78
CA VAL A 63 1.57 3.93 12.20
C VAL A 63 1.28 5.44 12.14
N LEU A 64 0.65 5.88 11.05
CA LEU A 64 0.44 7.31 10.82
C LEU A 64 -0.75 7.88 11.56
N THR A 65 -1.73 7.04 11.86
CA THR A 65 -2.97 7.47 12.54
C THR A 65 -3.34 6.41 13.57
N PRO A 66 -2.57 6.30 14.65
CA PRO A 66 -2.79 5.24 15.65
C PRO A 66 -4.20 5.32 16.24
N GLY A 67 -4.82 4.16 16.41
CA GLY A 67 -6.13 4.06 17.02
C GLY A 67 -7.29 4.26 16.07
N ARG A 68 -7.02 4.62 14.83
CA ARG A 68 -8.07 4.89 13.85
C ARG A 68 -8.90 3.65 13.53
N ASN A 69 -8.24 2.50 13.53
CA ASN A 69 -8.88 1.24 13.15
C ASN A 69 -9.30 0.39 14.35
N THR A 70 -9.18 0.92 15.54
CA THR A 70 -9.65 0.20 16.73
C THR A 70 -11.14 0.41 16.89
N ALA A 71 -11.80 -0.65 17.08
CA ALA A 71 -13.25 -0.59 17.29
C ALA A 71 -13.56 -0.10 18.69
#